data_ad9b05f48d681dafe8b1417b30afaed6
#
_entry.id   ad9b05f48d681dafe8b1417b30afaed6
#
_cell.length_a   1.000
_cell.length_b   1.000
_cell.length_c   1.000
_cell.angle_alpha   90.00
_cell.angle_beta   90.00
_cell.angle_gamma   90.00
#
_symmetry.space_group_name_H-M   'P 1'
#
loop_
_entity.id
_entity.type
_entity.pdbx_description
1 polymer ?
#
loop_
_entity_poly.entity_id
_entity_poly.type
_entity_poly.pdbx_seq_one_letter_code
_entity_poly.pdbx_strand_id
1 'polypeptide(L)'
;MLEPIKAEEVQRLLTTFENKPVYLHVETTNGAYANHFDQRVFNAGTFLRNIQVTYEHAQLKGGDKDPFRVGLKLRDGGWVYVQGLTHYEINDNNEFLIAGFNYEGQ
;
A
#
# COMPACT_ATOMS: atom_id res chain seq x y z
N MET A 1 -9.36 -8.79 -9.54
CA MET A 1 -9.48 -9.54 -8.27
C MET A 1 -8.14 -9.52 -7.55
N LEU A 2 -8.17 -9.25 -6.26
CA LEU A 2 -6.94 -9.24 -5.46
C LEU A 2 -6.35 -10.64 -5.37
N GLU A 3 -5.05 -10.72 -5.58
CA GLU A 3 -4.32 -11.99 -5.44
C GLU A 3 -3.08 -11.79 -4.60
N PRO A 4 -2.54 -12.86 -4.01
CA PRO A 4 -1.32 -12.76 -3.19
C PRO A 4 -0.19 -12.09 -3.98
N ILE A 5 0.59 -11.27 -3.29
CA ILE A 5 1.67 -10.53 -3.93
C ILE A 5 2.68 -11.48 -4.56
N LYS A 6 2.97 -11.24 -5.84
CA LYS A 6 4.07 -11.83 -6.57
C LYS A 6 5.19 -10.79 -6.60
N ALA A 7 6.21 -10.98 -5.78
CA ALA A 7 7.19 -9.94 -5.51
C ALA A 7 7.83 -9.37 -6.77
N GLU A 8 8.25 -10.24 -7.68
CA GLU A 8 8.93 -9.78 -8.90
C GLU A 8 8.02 -8.93 -9.78
N GLU A 9 6.75 -9.34 -9.90
CA GLU A 9 5.80 -8.61 -10.73
C GLU A 9 5.44 -7.27 -10.11
N VAL A 10 5.19 -7.23 -8.80
CA VAL A 10 4.86 -5.99 -8.12
C VAL A 10 6.03 -5.01 -8.19
N GLN A 11 7.26 -5.50 -7.97
CA GLN A 11 8.43 -4.64 -8.10
C GLN A 11 8.57 -4.08 -9.51
N ARG A 12 8.33 -4.91 -10.52
CA ARG A 12 8.39 -4.47 -11.91
C ARG A 12 7.37 -3.37 -12.20
N LEU A 13 6.14 -3.55 -11.71
CA LEU A 13 5.10 -2.56 -11.89
C LEU A 13 5.44 -1.24 -11.19
N LEU A 14 5.93 -1.31 -9.97
CA LEU A 14 6.35 -0.11 -9.26
C LEU A 14 7.46 0.63 -10.00
N THR A 15 8.43 -0.11 -10.53
CA THR A 15 9.54 0.47 -11.27
C THR A 15 9.07 1.14 -12.56
N THR A 16 8.05 0.56 -13.21
CA THR A 16 7.50 1.11 -14.45
C THR A 16 7.03 2.56 -14.29
N PHE A 17 6.54 2.92 -13.11
CA PHE A 17 6.02 4.26 -12.86
C PHE A 17 7.05 5.22 -12.28
N GLU A 18 8.30 4.81 -12.11
CA GLU A 18 9.35 5.71 -11.61
C GLU A 18 9.55 6.90 -12.55
N ASN A 19 9.75 8.08 -11.95
CA ASN A 19 10.03 9.32 -12.67
C ASN A 19 8.86 9.80 -13.55
N LYS A 20 7.65 9.36 -13.25
CA LYS A 20 6.43 9.77 -13.95
C LYS A 20 5.44 10.32 -12.93
N PRO A 21 4.68 11.37 -13.28
CA PRO A 21 3.63 11.84 -12.38
C PRO A 21 2.57 10.75 -12.21
N VAL A 22 2.24 10.44 -10.97
CA VAL A 22 1.19 9.49 -10.65
C VAL A 22 0.28 10.07 -9.58
N TYR A 23 -0.96 9.61 -9.52
CA TYR A 23 -1.85 9.96 -8.43
C TYR A 23 -1.79 8.85 -7.40
N LEU A 24 -1.54 9.25 -6.17
CA LEU A 24 -1.35 8.32 -5.05
C LEU A 24 -2.56 8.38 -4.13
N HIS A 25 -3.05 7.21 -3.78
CA HIS A 25 -4.08 7.05 -2.76
C HIS A 25 -3.54 6.07 -1.72
N VAL A 26 -3.49 6.49 -0.47
CA VAL A 26 -3.08 5.64 0.64
C VAL A 26 -4.17 5.68 1.70
N GLU A 27 -4.57 4.52 2.16
CA GLU A 27 -5.59 4.41 3.18
C GLU A 27 -5.24 3.31 4.15
N THR A 28 -5.17 3.63 5.42
CA THR A 28 -4.97 2.64 6.46
C THR A 28 -5.97 2.89 7.58
N THR A 29 -6.48 1.80 8.15
CA THR A 29 -7.31 1.88 9.35
C THR A 29 -6.82 0.84 10.34
N ASN A 30 -6.63 1.27 11.58
CA ASN A 30 -6.19 0.41 12.66
C ASN A 30 -7.26 0.42 13.74
N GLY A 31 -7.70 -0.77 14.14
CA GLY A 31 -8.64 -0.91 15.23
C GLY A 31 -10.10 -0.75 14.84
N ALA A 32 -10.42 -0.53 13.56
CA ALA A 32 -11.81 -0.36 13.14
C ALA A 32 -12.65 -1.59 13.46
N TYR A 33 -12.14 -2.76 13.12
CA TYR A 33 -12.84 -4.01 13.38
C TYR A 33 -12.91 -4.30 14.87
N ALA A 34 -11.81 -4.15 15.58
CA ALA A 34 -11.76 -4.39 17.02
C ALA A 34 -12.66 -3.41 17.77
N ASN A 35 -12.69 -2.15 17.35
CA ASN A 35 -13.55 -1.14 17.97
C ASN A 35 -15.02 -1.49 17.82
N HIS A 36 -15.40 -2.12 16.74
CA HIS A 36 -16.78 -2.55 16.50
C HIS A 36 -17.26 -3.51 17.60
N PHE A 37 -16.40 -4.40 18.08
CA PHE A 37 -16.73 -5.38 19.11
C PHE A 37 -16.37 -4.91 20.52
N ASP A 38 -15.43 -3.99 20.65
CA ASP A 38 -15.00 -3.48 21.94
C ASP A 38 -14.71 -1.99 21.82
N GLN A 39 -15.60 -1.16 22.29
CA GLN A 39 -15.49 0.29 22.16
C GLN A 39 -14.32 0.89 22.94
N ARG A 40 -13.64 0.10 23.77
CA ARG A 40 -12.42 0.55 24.44
C ARG A 40 -11.22 0.51 23.53
N VAL A 41 -11.31 -0.20 22.39
CA VAL A 41 -10.22 -0.29 21.43
C VAL A 41 -10.24 0.96 20.55
N PHE A 42 -9.08 1.62 20.46
CA PHE A 42 -8.96 2.85 19.69
C PHE A 42 -9.03 2.55 18.18
N ASN A 43 -9.83 3.34 17.48
CA ASN A 43 -9.96 3.24 16.03
C ASN A 43 -9.25 4.44 15.40
N ALA A 44 -8.19 4.17 14.65
CA ALA A 44 -7.41 5.21 14.00
C ALA A 44 -7.31 4.94 12.51
N GLY A 45 -7.28 5.99 11.71
CA GLY A 45 -7.15 5.87 10.26
C GLY A 45 -6.32 6.99 9.68
N THR A 46 -5.70 6.71 8.54
CA THR A 46 -4.94 7.68 7.77
C THR A 46 -5.39 7.62 6.33
N PHE A 47 -5.66 8.77 5.74
CA PHE A 47 -6.14 8.84 4.36
C PHE A 47 -5.36 9.90 3.59
N LEU A 48 -4.76 9.50 2.46
CA LEU A 48 -4.18 10.40 1.47
C LEU A 48 -4.90 10.09 0.16
N ARG A 49 -5.57 11.08 -0.43
CA ARG A 49 -6.40 10.82 -1.60
C ARG A 49 -5.97 11.66 -2.80
N ASN A 50 -5.73 10.97 -3.92
CA ASN A 50 -5.49 11.59 -5.22
C ASN A 50 -4.40 12.66 -5.20
N ILE A 51 -3.34 12.39 -4.46
CA ILE A 51 -2.19 13.29 -4.39
C ILE A 51 -1.29 13.00 -5.58
N GLN A 52 -0.97 14.03 -6.35
CA GLN A 52 -0.04 13.86 -7.46
C GLN A 52 1.40 13.86 -6.93
N VAL A 53 2.14 12.79 -7.22
CA VAL A 53 3.53 12.67 -6.81
C VAL A 53 4.35 12.12 -7.96
N THR A 54 5.66 12.37 -7.91
CA THR A 54 6.63 11.69 -8.77
C THR A 54 7.65 11.05 -7.85
N TYR A 55 7.78 9.72 -7.91
CA TYR A 55 8.82 9.06 -7.15
C TYR A 55 9.96 8.63 -8.07
N GLU A 56 11.18 8.80 -7.58
CA GLU A 56 12.38 8.44 -8.35
C GLU A 56 12.81 7.00 -8.10
N HIS A 57 12.34 6.40 -7.02
CA HIS A 57 12.68 5.04 -6.67
C HIS A 57 11.57 4.40 -5.86
N ALA A 58 11.27 3.15 -6.19
CA ALA A 58 10.29 2.35 -5.46
C ALA A 58 10.90 1.00 -5.12
N GLN A 59 10.61 0.49 -3.93
CA GLN A 59 11.13 -0.80 -3.52
C GLN A 59 10.10 -1.57 -2.71
N LEU A 60 9.93 -2.85 -3.08
CA LEU A 60 9.13 -3.80 -2.34
C LEU A 60 10.07 -4.70 -1.53
N LYS A 61 9.80 -4.85 -0.25
CA LYS A 61 10.59 -5.71 0.64
C LYS A 61 9.67 -6.53 1.52
N GLY A 62 10.22 -7.58 2.13
CA GLY A 62 9.49 -8.45 3.02
C GLY A 62 8.98 -9.69 2.33
N GLY A 63 7.94 -10.29 2.90
CA GLY A 63 7.28 -11.45 2.30
C GLY A 63 7.75 -12.79 2.82
N ASP A 64 8.78 -12.83 3.64
CA ASP A 64 9.25 -14.08 4.24
C ASP A 64 8.50 -14.36 5.55
N LYS A 65 8.92 -13.72 6.63
CA LYS A 65 8.27 -13.88 7.93
C LYS A 65 7.24 -12.79 8.17
N ASP A 66 7.45 -11.63 7.58
CA ASP A 66 6.58 -10.47 7.72
C ASP A 66 5.87 -10.17 6.41
N PRO A 67 4.71 -9.51 6.47
CA PRO A 67 4.08 -9.01 5.25
C PRO A 67 4.99 -8.07 4.48
N PHE A 68 4.63 -7.83 3.22
CA PHE A 68 5.41 -6.93 2.37
C PHE A 68 5.28 -5.48 2.80
N ARG A 69 6.27 -4.69 2.40
CA ARG A 69 6.26 -3.24 2.58
C ARG A 69 6.76 -2.57 1.31
N VAL A 70 6.21 -1.40 1.03
CA VAL A 70 6.58 -0.59 -0.13
C VAL A 70 7.13 0.74 0.35
N GLY A 71 8.25 1.14 -0.20
CA GLY A 71 8.81 2.46 0.00
C GLY A 71 8.91 3.19 -1.33
N LEU A 72 8.45 4.43 -1.37
CA LEU A 72 8.55 5.31 -2.52
C LEU A 72 9.39 6.52 -2.14
N LYS A 73 10.52 6.72 -2.80
CA LYS A 73 11.33 7.91 -2.59
C LYS A 73 10.86 9.00 -3.54
N LEU A 74 10.33 10.07 -3.00
CA LEU A 74 9.78 11.15 -3.80
C LEU A 74 10.90 12.04 -4.37
N ARG A 75 10.68 12.53 -5.59
CA ARG A 75 11.67 13.36 -6.29
C ARG A 75 12.04 14.62 -5.51
N ASP A 76 11.05 15.27 -4.95
CA ASP A 76 11.25 16.57 -4.28
C ASP A 76 11.50 16.41 -2.78
N GLY A 77 11.83 15.22 -2.34
CA GLY A 77 12.14 14.94 -0.94
C GLY A 77 11.03 14.16 -0.25
N GLY A 78 11.43 13.41 0.75
CA GLY A 78 10.50 12.61 1.54
C GLY A 78 10.24 11.22 0.98
N TRP A 79 9.53 10.45 1.76
CA TRP A 79 9.21 9.06 1.46
C TRP A 79 7.75 8.78 1.74
N VAL A 80 7.17 7.92 0.92
CA VAL A 80 5.91 7.27 1.26
C VAL A 80 6.24 5.84 1.64
N TYR A 81 5.73 5.37 2.75
CA TYR A 81 6.06 4.05 3.27
C TYR A 81 4.80 3.36 3.76
N VAL A 82 4.52 2.19 3.21
CA VAL A 82 3.34 1.40 3.58
C VAL A 82 3.77 -0.02 3.89
N GLN A 83 3.32 -0.55 5.00
CA GLN A 83 3.65 -1.91 5.40
C GLN A 83 2.40 -2.72 5.69
N GLY A 84 2.59 -4.03 5.89
CA GLY A 84 1.46 -4.91 6.15
C GLY A 84 0.74 -5.34 4.89
N LEU A 85 1.41 -5.33 3.75
CA LEU A 85 0.79 -5.60 2.45
C LEU A 85 0.87 -7.08 2.12
N THR A 86 -0.22 -7.63 1.59
CA THR A 86 -0.33 -9.05 1.30
C THR A 86 -0.83 -9.38 -0.10
N HIS A 87 -1.61 -8.48 -0.71
CA HIS A 87 -2.30 -8.72 -1.99
C HIS A 87 -2.15 -7.56 -2.94
N TYR A 88 -2.39 -7.83 -4.22
CA TYR A 88 -2.36 -6.77 -5.24
C TYR A 88 -3.32 -7.11 -6.38
N GLU A 89 -3.63 -6.09 -7.17
CA GLU A 89 -4.34 -6.28 -8.45
C GLU A 89 -4.15 -5.05 -9.34
N ILE A 90 -4.35 -5.25 -10.63
CA ILE A 90 -4.58 -4.16 -11.57
C ILE A 90 -6.04 -4.29 -11.97
N ASN A 91 -6.84 -3.27 -11.64
CA ASN A 91 -8.28 -3.36 -11.91
C ASN A 91 -8.61 -2.91 -13.32
N ASP A 92 -9.92 -2.94 -13.65
CA ASP A 92 -10.40 -2.61 -15.00
C ASP A 92 -10.18 -1.14 -15.37
N ASN A 93 -9.91 -0.29 -14.39
CA ASN A 93 -9.61 1.12 -14.63
C ASN A 93 -8.11 1.39 -14.75
N ASN A 94 -7.30 0.36 -14.88
CA ASN A 94 -5.83 0.43 -14.92
C ASN A 94 -5.23 1.04 -13.66
N GLU A 95 -5.93 0.89 -12.55
CA GLU A 95 -5.38 1.28 -11.26
C GLU A 95 -4.60 0.12 -10.65
N PHE A 96 -3.42 0.42 -10.14
CA PHE A 96 -2.58 -0.56 -9.49
C PHE A 96 -2.85 -0.48 -7.98
N LEU A 97 -3.39 -1.55 -7.43
CA LEU A 97 -3.80 -1.62 -6.03
C LEU A 97 -2.90 -2.58 -5.27
N ILE A 98 -2.43 -2.16 -4.11
CA ILE A 98 -1.72 -3.04 -3.19
C ILE A 98 -2.42 -2.91 -1.85
N ALA A 99 -2.82 -4.04 -1.28
CA ALA A 99 -3.63 -4.05 -0.07
C ALA A 99 -3.06 -5.00 0.97
N GLY A 100 -3.32 -4.71 2.22
CA GLY A 100 -2.95 -5.57 3.32
C GLY A 100 -4.19 -6.01 4.10
N PHE A 101 -4.24 -7.29 4.38
CA PHE A 101 -5.29 -7.87 5.21
C PHE A 101 -4.64 -8.68 6.32
N ASN A 102 -5.13 -8.55 7.53
CA ASN A 102 -4.78 -9.50 8.57
C ASN A 102 -5.92 -10.52 8.68
N TYR A 103 -5.73 -11.53 9.49
CA TYR A 103 -6.76 -12.55 9.66
C TYR A 103 -8.02 -12.04 10.36
N GLU A 104 -8.01 -10.78 10.82
CA GLU A 104 -9.17 -10.13 11.41
C GLU A 104 -9.93 -9.27 10.38
N GLY A 105 -9.48 -9.26 9.13
CA GLY A 105 -10.14 -8.57 8.03
C GLY A 105 -9.86 -7.07 7.95
N GLN A 106 -8.81 -6.60 8.54
CA GLN A 106 -8.45 -5.18 8.53
C GLN A 106 -7.40 -4.87 7.48
#